data_19ed97b5a50bcbeb41154923aceebf24
#
_entry.id   19ed97b5a50bcbeb41154923aceebf24
#
_cell.length_a   1.000
_cell.length_b   1.000
_cell.length_c   1.000
_cell.angle_alpha   90.00
_cell.angle_beta   90.00
_cell.angle_gamma   90.00
#
_symmetry.space_group_name_H-M   'P 1'
#
loop_
_entity.id
_entity.type
_entity.pdbx_description
1 polymer ?
#
loop_
_entity_poly.entity_id
_entity_poly.type
_entity_poly.pdbx_seq_one_letter_code
_entity_poly.pdbx_strand_id
1 'polypeptide(L)'
;KDEVRRHRDMHWMRIDRFFASDYSLERGEEEGTSVIASYRKMEDPSANPQTVHMPMMCQHCNHAPCETVCPVAATTHSNEGLNQMTYNRCIGTRYCANNCPYKVRRFNWFNYPGYKKFANFNPSQDSLMRMVLNPDVTVRSRGVMEKCSMCVQRIQSGKLDAKKAGTPVPDGSVVTACAEACPTHAISFGDLNDKSAGVRAISENNRAYHALEEIGVKPNIFYMTKVRNVEPTKA
;
A
#
# COMPACT_ATOMS: atom_id res chain seq x y z
N LYS A 1 0.81 -22.97 6.80
CA LYS A 1 1.25 -23.44 5.46
C LYS A 1 0.07 -23.68 4.52
N ASP A 2 -1.01 -24.34 4.96
CA ASP A 2 -2.12 -24.74 4.09
C ASP A 2 -2.88 -23.56 3.49
N GLU A 3 -3.10 -22.49 4.26
CA GLU A 3 -3.76 -21.28 3.76
C GLU A 3 -2.87 -20.54 2.75
N VAL A 4 -1.55 -20.50 2.98
CA VAL A 4 -0.60 -19.89 2.04
C VAL A 4 -0.56 -20.67 0.71
N ARG A 5 -0.58 -22.02 0.78
CA ARG A 5 -0.66 -22.87 -0.42
C ARG A 5 -1.93 -22.66 -1.24
N ARG A 6 -2.99 -22.17 -0.60
CA ARG A 6 -4.26 -21.79 -1.25
C ARG A 6 -4.28 -20.34 -1.72
N HIS A 7 -3.15 -19.67 -1.78
CA HIS A 7 -3.02 -18.26 -2.14
C HIS A 7 -3.86 -17.32 -1.27
N ARG A 8 -3.97 -17.64 0.04
CA ARG A 8 -4.71 -16.85 1.02
C ARG A 8 -3.77 -16.03 1.88
N ASP A 9 -2.78 -15.43 1.25
CA ASP A 9 -1.76 -14.63 1.91
C ASP A 9 -2.34 -13.33 2.47
N MET A 10 -1.75 -12.86 3.58
CA MET A 10 -2.12 -11.61 4.26
C MET A 10 -1.06 -10.53 4.02
N HIS A 11 -0.61 -10.38 2.79
CA HIS A 11 0.35 -9.35 2.42
C HIS A 11 -0.31 -7.97 2.38
N TRP A 12 0.16 -7.06 3.24
CA TRP A 12 -0.30 -5.67 3.29
C TRP A 12 0.23 -4.84 2.12
N MET A 13 1.38 -5.19 1.62
CA MET A 13 2.02 -4.62 0.46
C MET A 13 2.48 -5.77 -0.44
N ARG A 14 2.17 -5.69 -1.72
CA ARG A 14 2.76 -6.55 -2.73
C ARG A 14 3.73 -5.74 -3.59
N ILE A 15 4.69 -6.39 -4.18
CA ILE A 15 5.58 -5.77 -5.16
C ILE A 15 5.14 -6.25 -6.54
N ASP A 16 4.47 -5.36 -7.27
CA ASP A 16 4.11 -5.63 -8.65
C ASP A 16 5.34 -5.43 -9.53
N ARG A 17 5.52 -6.31 -10.50
CA ARG A 17 6.65 -6.29 -11.41
C ARG A 17 6.15 -6.11 -12.83
N PHE A 18 6.54 -5.02 -13.43
CA PHE A 18 6.21 -4.69 -14.80
C PHE A 18 7.43 -4.88 -15.68
N PHE A 19 7.20 -5.43 -16.86
CA PHE A 19 8.21 -5.57 -17.89
C PHE A 19 7.83 -4.67 -19.06
N ALA A 20 8.83 -4.01 -19.63
CA ALA A 20 8.69 -3.23 -20.82
C ALA A 20 9.94 -3.41 -21.69
N SER A 21 9.80 -3.23 -22.99
CA SER A 21 10.94 -3.07 -23.88
C SER A 21 11.42 -1.61 -23.87
N ASP A 22 12.50 -1.32 -24.57
CA ASP A 22 12.97 0.05 -24.86
C ASP A 22 12.34 0.63 -26.13
N TYR A 23 11.36 -0.07 -26.72
CA TYR A 23 10.60 0.41 -27.87
C TYR A 23 9.68 1.57 -27.44
N SER A 24 9.57 2.61 -28.29
CA SER A 24 8.73 3.78 -28.03
C SER A 24 7.69 3.95 -29.13
N LEU A 25 6.65 4.77 -28.87
CA LEU A 25 5.66 5.13 -29.90
C LEU A 25 6.30 5.94 -31.01
N GLU A 26 7.20 6.86 -30.68
CA GLU A 26 7.94 7.68 -31.65
C GLU A 26 8.71 6.80 -32.64
N ARG A 27 9.42 5.81 -32.13
CA ARG A 27 10.09 4.81 -32.95
C ARG A 27 9.10 4.01 -33.81
N GLY A 28 7.90 3.75 -33.31
CA GLY A 28 6.84 3.10 -34.05
C GLY A 28 6.34 3.94 -35.23
N GLU A 29 6.24 5.24 -35.05
CA GLU A 29 5.87 6.18 -36.12
C GLU A 29 6.96 6.25 -37.17
N GLU A 30 8.23 6.36 -36.81
CA GLU A 30 9.38 6.34 -37.70
C GLU A 30 9.45 5.04 -38.53
N GLU A 31 9.14 3.91 -37.92
CA GLU A 31 9.10 2.59 -38.58
C GLU A 31 7.81 2.36 -39.39
N GLY A 32 6.85 3.29 -39.37
CA GLY A 32 5.55 3.15 -40.04
C GLY A 32 4.68 2.04 -39.42
N THR A 33 4.91 1.73 -38.14
CA THR A 33 4.20 0.68 -37.42
C THR A 33 2.86 1.22 -36.91
N SER A 34 1.78 0.43 -36.97
CA SER A 34 0.51 0.86 -36.41
C SER A 34 0.60 1.01 -34.88
N VAL A 35 -0.20 1.91 -34.31
CA VAL A 35 -0.21 2.21 -32.87
C VAL A 35 -0.40 0.93 -32.03
N ILE A 36 -1.30 0.04 -32.43
CA ILE A 36 -1.54 -1.24 -31.73
C ILE A 36 -0.29 -2.14 -31.79
N ALA A 37 0.38 -2.22 -32.93
CA ALA A 37 1.58 -3.02 -33.07
C ALA A 37 2.76 -2.40 -32.30
N SER A 38 2.83 -1.07 -32.20
CA SER A 38 3.81 -0.39 -31.36
C SER A 38 3.62 -0.69 -29.88
N TYR A 39 2.38 -0.67 -29.38
CA TYR A 39 2.10 -1.08 -27.99
C TYR A 39 2.50 -2.53 -27.73
N ARG A 40 2.23 -3.45 -28.65
CA ARG A 40 2.67 -4.86 -28.52
C ARG A 40 4.19 -4.98 -28.46
N LYS A 41 4.92 -4.23 -29.27
CA LYS A 41 6.39 -4.21 -29.22
C LYS A 41 6.91 -3.59 -27.92
N MET A 42 6.22 -2.59 -27.36
CA MET A 42 6.56 -2.00 -26.07
C MET A 42 6.36 -2.97 -24.90
N GLU A 43 5.37 -3.86 -25.00
CA GLU A 43 5.11 -4.93 -24.01
C GLU A 43 6.05 -6.12 -24.13
N ASP A 44 6.70 -6.32 -25.27
CA ASP A 44 7.64 -7.43 -25.50
C ASP A 44 9.02 -7.10 -24.90
N PRO A 45 9.41 -7.74 -23.80
CA PRO A 45 10.69 -7.48 -23.14
C PRO A 45 11.89 -8.20 -23.79
N SER A 46 11.70 -8.86 -24.94
CA SER A 46 12.66 -9.84 -25.47
C SER A 46 13.99 -9.22 -25.91
N ALA A 47 13.98 -8.00 -26.46
CA ALA A 47 15.16 -7.35 -27.02
C ALA A 47 16.02 -6.66 -25.95
N ASN A 48 15.41 -5.84 -25.09
CA ASN A 48 16.07 -5.13 -23.99
C ASN A 48 15.12 -5.01 -22.81
N PRO A 49 14.99 -6.05 -21.97
CA PRO A 49 13.98 -6.09 -20.93
C PRO A 49 14.23 -5.03 -19.87
N GLN A 50 13.27 -4.13 -19.71
CA GLN A 50 13.23 -3.15 -18.66
C GLN A 50 12.27 -3.62 -17.57
N THR A 51 12.75 -3.68 -16.33
CA THR A 51 11.93 -4.12 -15.21
C THR A 51 11.69 -2.97 -14.25
N VAL A 52 10.41 -2.78 -13.89
CA VAL A 52 9.98 -1.84 -12.86
C VAL A 52 9.29 -2.59 -11.75
N HIS A 53 9.71 -2.35 -10.52
CA HIS A 53 9.07 -2.86 -9.32
C HIS A 53 8.27 -1.74 -8.67
N MET A 54 6.97 -1.99 -8.45
CA MET A 54 6.06 -1.02 -7.86
C MET A 54 5.43 -1.59 -6.59
N PRO A 55 5.73 -1.02 -5.42
CA PRO A 55 5.06 -1.43 -4.19
C PRO A 55 3.61 -0.97 -4.23
N MET A 56 2.68 -1.91 -4.05
CA MET A 56 1.25 -1.63 -4.06
C MET A 56 0.63 -2.00 -2.73
N MET A 57 0.13 -0.99 -2.03
CA MET A 57 -0.54 -1.10 -0.74
C MET A 57 -1.88 -0.36 -0.77
N CYS A 58 -2.60 -0.32 0.34
CA CYS A 58 -3.79 0.52 0.42
C CYS A 58 -3.41 1.98 0.15
N GLN A 59 -4.07 2.59 -0.82
CA GLN A 59 -3.80 3.95 -1.26
C GLN A 59 -4.49 5.01 -0.37
N HIS A 60 -5.23 4.59 0.65
CA HIS A 60 -5.99 5.48 1.54
C HIS A 60 -6.77 6.57 0.78
N CYS A 61 -7.48 6.13 -0.28
CA CYS A 61 -8.19 7.01 -1.20
C CYS A 61 -9.19 7.92 -0.49
N ASN A 62 -9.21 9.21 -0.85
CA ASN A 62 -10.17 10.17 -0.29
C ASN A 62 -11.59 9.93 -0.82
N HIS A 63 -11.72 9.43 -2.06
CA HIS A 63 -12.98 8.94 -2.62
C HIS A 63 -12.95 7.41 -2.68
N ALA A 64 -12.97 6.79 -1.51
CA ALA A 64 -12.73 5.35 -1.37
C ALA A 64 -13.92 4.49 -1.81
N PRO A 65 -13.84 3.78 -2.95
CA PRO A 65 -14.95 2.94 -3.41
C PRO A 65 -15.21 1.73 -2.50
N CYS A 66 -14.27 1.40 -1.63
CA CYS A 66 -14.44 0.36 -0.63
C CYS A 66 -15.31 0.77 0.56
N GLU A 67 -15.52 2.07 0.78
CA GLU A 67 -16.38 2.58 1.84
C GLU A 67 -17.83 2.53 1.42
N THR A 68 -18.12 2.99 0.21
CA THR A 68 -19.49 3.08 -0.31
C THR A 68 -20.20 1.73 -0.44
N VAL A 69 -19.46 0.65 -0.63
CA VAL A 69 -20.00 -0.71 -0.81
C VAL A 69 -20.05 -1.52 0.48
N CYS A 70 -19.59 -0.97 1.61
CA CYS A 70 -19.63 -1.70 2.88
C CYS A 70 -21.00 -1.60 3.53
N PRO A 71 -21.78 -2.72 3.64
CA PRO A 71 -23.14 -2.67 4.15
C PRO A 71 -23.24 -2.31 5.63
N VAL A 72 -22.15 -2.45 6.37
CA VAL A 72 -22.08 -2.21 7.83
C VAL A 72 -21.16 -1.04 8.19
N ALA A 73 -20.73 -0.26 7.22
CA ALA A 73 -19.79 0.85 7.41
C ALA A 73 -18.56 0.47 8.25
N ALA A 74 -18.00 -0.73 8.00
CA ALA A 74 -16.78 -1.19 8.66
C ALA A 74 -15.53 -0.53 8.08
N THR A 75 -15.64 0.08 6.92
CA THR A 75 -14.56 0.88 6.29
C THR A 75 -14.96 2.34 6.33
N THR A 76 -14.15 3.16 6.96
CA THR A 76 -14.43 4.59 7.19
C THR A 76 -13.14 5.41 7.11
N HIS A 77 -13.26 6.72 6.89
CA HIS A 77 -12.14 7.65 7.00
C HIS A 77 -12.01 8.22 8.41
N SER A 78 -10.76 8.38 8.86
CA SER A 78 -10.44 9.21 10.01
C SER A 78 -10.34 10.68 9.59
N ASN A 79 -10.38 11.60 10.57
CA ASN A 79 -10.14 13.02 10.33
C ASN A 79 -8.71 13.32 9.83
N GLU A 80 -7.82 12.33 9.85
CA GLU A 80 -6.43 12.42 9.42
C GLU A 80 -6.23 11.91 7.97
N GLY A 81 -7.32 11.60 7.26
CA GLY A 81 -7.25 11.07 5.91
C GLY A 81 -6.94 9.58 5.81
N LEU A 82 -6.92 8.84 6.92
CA LEU A 82 -6.67 7.41 6.90
C LEU A 82 -7.96 6.64 6.63
N ASN A 83 -7.94 5.80 5.60
CA ASN A 83 -8.99 4.81 5.43
C ASN A 83 -8.81 3.70 6.46
N GLN A 84 -9.74 3.54 7.38
CA GLN A 84 -9.67 2.64 8.53
C GLN A 84 -10.60 1.44 8.37
N MET A 85 -10.30 0.37 9.11
CA MET A 85 -11.15 -0.81 9.26
C MET A 85 -11.61 -0.95 10.70
N THR A 86 -12.93 -0.99 10.88
CA THR A 86 -13.54 -1.34 12.17
C THR A 86 -13.80 -2.84 12.17
N TYR A 87 -12.86 -3.61 12.71
CA TYR A 87 -12.84 -5.06 12.58
C TYR A 87 -14.06 -5.76 13.24
N ASN A 88 -14.56 -5.22 14.34
CA ASN A 88 -15.74 -5.77 15.03
C ASN A 88 -17.07 -5.52 14.31
N ARG A 89 -17.11 -4.60 13.33
CA ARG A 89 -18.27 -4.41 12.45
C ARG A 89 -18.20 -5.26 11.19
N CYS A 90 -17.00 -5.69 10.79
CA CYS A 90 -16.84 -6.40 9.54
C CYS A 90 -17.48 -7.77 9.56
N ILE A 91 -18.43 -8.00 8.67
CA ILE A 91 -19.11 -9.29 8.47
C ILE A 91 -18.56 -10.13 7.33
N GLY A 92 -17.48 -9.66 6.67
CA GLY A 92 -16.74 -10.42 5.69
C GLY A 92 -17.41 -10.58 4.33
N THR A 93 -18.26 -9.66 3.89
CA THR A 93 -18.90 -9.71 2.56
C THR A 93 -17.90 -9.67 1.40
N ARG A 94 -16.70 -9.15 1.63
CA ARG A 94 -15.61 -9.02 0.64
C ARG A 94 -15.89 -8.08 -0.53
N TYR A 95 -17.05 -7.43 -0.57
CA TYR A 95 -17.36 -6.49 -1.64
C TYR A 95 -16.37 -5.34 -1.72
N CYS A 96 -15.86 -4.87 -0.58
CA CYS A 96 -14.80 -3.86 -0.54
C CYS A 96 -13.49 -4.30 -1.21
N ALA A 97 -13.17 -5.61 -1.22
CA ALA A 97 -12.02 -6.14 -1.94
C ALA A 97 -12.29 -6.18 -3.46
N ASN A 98 -13.50 -6.58 -3.86
CA ASN A 98 -13.89 -6.60 -5.26
C ASN A 98 -13.90 -5.20 -5.87
N ASN A 99 -14.36 -4.21 -5.10
CA ASN A 99 -14.48 -2.83 -5.56
C ASN A 99 -13.18 -2.01 -5.42
N CYS A 100 -12.14 -2.56 -4.78
CA CYS A 100 -10.85 -1.89 -4.70
C CYS A 100 -10.12 -1.98 -6.05
N PRO A 101 -9.81 -0.84 -6.71
CA PRO A 101 -9.11 -0.87 -8.01
C PRO A 101 -7.69 -1.40 -7.87
N TYR A 102 -7.05 -1.18 -6.73
CA TYR A 102 -5.69 -1.63 -6.43
C TYR A 102 -5.59 -3.08 -5.95
N LYS A 103 -6.71 -3.73 -5.62
CA LYS A 103 -6.79 -5.12 -5.15
C LYS A 103 -5.87 -5.40 -3.94
N VAL A 104 -5.88 -4.51 -2.97
CA VAL A 104 -4.99 -4.55 -1.80
C VAL A 104 -5.69 -4.92 -0.50
N ARG A 105 -6.95 -5.28 -0.56
CA ARG A 105 -7.72 -5.73 0.61
C ARG A 105 -7.70 -7.24 0.69
N ARG A 106 -7.43 -7.77 1.90
CA ARG A 106 -7.29 -9.21 2.16
C ARG A 106 -8.39 -9.71 3.08
N PHE A 107 -8.92 -10.87 2.76
CA PHE A 107 -9.84 -11.57 3.66
C PHE A 107 -9.04 -12.43 4.62
N ASN A 108 -9.32 -12.30 5.93
CA ASN A 108 -8.61 -13.08 6.93
C ASN A 108 -9.20 -14.49 7.04
N TRP A 109 -8.46 -15.46 6.52
CA TRP A 109 -8.78 -16.87 6.59
C TRP A 109 -8.20 -17.55 7.81
N PHE A 110 -7.31 -16.87 8.55
CA PHE A 110 -6.57 -17.42 9.67
C PHE A 110 -7.33 -17.24 10.97
N ASN A 111 -7.24 -18.25 11.83
CA ASN A 111 -7.81 -18.20 13.17
C ASN A 111 -6.69 -18.00 14.21
N TYR A 112 -6.02 -16.85 14.18
CA TYR A 112 -4.93 -16.56 15.11
C TYR A 112 -5.33 -16.70 16.59
N PRO A 113 -6.51 -16.20 17.03
CA PRO A 113 -6.89 -16.29 18.46
C PRO A 113 -7.23 -17.71 18.92
N GLY A 114 -7.68 -18.59 18.03
CA GLY A 114 -8.22 -19.90 18.40
C GLY A 114 -7.40 -21.10 17.89
N TYR A 115 -6.20 -20.90 17.36
CA TYR A 115 -5.42 -21.97 16.72
C TYR A 115 -4.61 -22.79 17.74
N LYS A 116 -5.25 -23.79 18.33
CA LYS A 116 -4.71 -24.59 19.43
C LYS A 116 -3.45 -25.43 19.11
N LYS A 117 -3.22 -25.78 17.84
CA LYS A 117 -2.06 -26.60 17.44
C LYS A 117 -0.70 -25.93 17.71
N PHE A 118 -0.68 -24.61 17.80
CA PHE A 118 0.51 -23.81 18.07
C PHE A 118 0.36 -22.97 19.33
N ALA A 119 -0.44 -23.43 20.29
CA ALA A 119 -0.69 -22.70 21.54
C ALA A 119 0.60 -22.29 22.24
N ASN A 120 1.61 -23.20 22.27
CA ASN A 120 2.90 -22.94 22.90
C ASN A 120 3.77 -21.89 22.18
N PHE A 121 3.45 -21.56 20.93
CA PHE A 121 4.19 -20.61 20.10
C PHE A 121 3.35 -19.41 19.67
N ASN A 122 2.06 -19.40 20.01
CA ASN A 122 1.15 -18.32 19.66
C ASN A 122 0.88 -17.44 20.88
N PRO A 123 1.50 -16.27 20.98
CA PRO A 123 1.34 -15.37 22.13
C PRO A 123 -0.12 -15.01 22.43
N SER A 124 -0.99 -15.02 21.42
CA SER A 124 -2.42 -14.72 21.58
C SER A 124 -3.20 -15.79 22.35
N GLN A 125 -2.63 -16.98 22.54
CA GLN A 125 -3.25 -18.12 23.24
C GLN A 125 -2.79 -18.23 24.69
N ASP A 126 -1.63 -17.69 25.04
CA ASP A 126 -1.07 -17.73 26.41
C ASP A 126 -1.35 -16.39 27.11
N SER A 127 -1.91 -16.48 28.32
CA SER A 127 -2.24 -15.28 29.10
C SER A 127 -1.01 -14.46 29.51
N LEU A 128 0.12 -15.10 29.78
CA LEU A 128 1.37 -14.44 30.15
C LEU A 128 2.05 -13.84 28.89
N MET A 129 2.14 -14.59 27.82
CA MET A 129 2.73 -14.11 26.57
C MET A 129 1.92 -12.97 25.93
N ARG A 130 0.62 -12.92 26.18
CA ARG A 130 -0.22 -11.79 25.73
C ARG A 130 0.19 -10.46 26.36
N MET A 131 0.78 -10.47 27.53
CA MET A 131 1.21 -9.26 28.25
C MET A 131 2.37 -8.53 27.56
N VAL A 132 3.15 -9.19 26.70
CA VAL A 132 4.23 -8.56 25.91
C VAL A 132 3.74 -7.98 24.58
N LEU A 133 2.49 -8.26 24.20
CA LEU A 133 1.92 -7.73 22.96
C LEU A 133 1.48 -6.28 23.15
N ASN A 134 1.59 -5.50 22.09
CA ASN A 134 1.08 -4.13 22.10
C ASN A 134 -0.46 -4.15 22.26
N PRO A 135 -1.02 -3.59 23.35
CA PRO A 135 -2.46 -3.58 23.59
C PRO A 135 -3.26 -2.79 22.56
N ASP A 136 -2.63 -1.85 21.84
CA ASP A 136 -3.27 -1.06 20.80
C ASP A 136 -3.48 -1.84 19.50
N VAL A 137 -2.89 -3.04 19.39
CA VAL A 137 -3.04 -3.91 18.23
C VAL A 137 -4.06 -5.00 18.50
N THR A 138 -5.23 -4.89 17.86
CA THR A 138 -6.27 -5.92 17.93
C THR A 138 -5.85 -7.14 17.10
N VAL A 139 -5.86 -8.33 17.72
CA VAL A 139 -5.75 -9.60 16.99
C VAL A 139 -7.08 -9.88 16.30
N ARG A 140 -7.08 -9.84 14.95
CA ARG A 140 -8.30 -9.94 14.16
C ARG A 140 -8.80 -11.38 14.16
N SER A 141 -10.12 -11.51 14.23
CA SER A 141 -10.77 -12.80 14.08
C SER A 141 -10.77 -13.25 12.62
N ARG A 142 -10.93 -14.56 12.42
CA ARG A 142 -11.19 -15.11 11.09
C ARG A 142 -12.48 -14.53 10.52
N GLY A 143 -12.49 -14.21 9.23
CA GLY A 143 -13.68 -13.77 8.52
C GLY A 143 -13.83 -12.24 8.38
N VAL A 144 -12.84 -11.46 8.82
CA VAL A 144 -12.82 -10.01 8.62
C VAL A 144 -11.93 -9.63 7.44
N MET A 145 -12.19 -8.45 6.88
CA MET A 145 -11.32 -7.85 5.88
C MET A 145 -10.21 -7.06 6.55
N GLU A 146 -9.01 -7.17 6.00
CA GLU A 146 -7.82 -6.47 6.48
C GLU A 146 -7.10 -5.78 5.33
N LYS A 147 -6.34 -4.75 5.66
CA LYS A 147 -5.53 -3.97 4.73
C LYS A 147 -4.42 -3.22 5.46
N CYS A 148 -3.53 -2.58 4.74
CA CYS A 148 -2.56 -1.67 5.31
C CYS A 148 -3.27 -0.55 6.09
N SER A 149 -2.89 -0.35 7.36
CA SER A 149 -3.41 0.69 8.25
C SER A 149 -2.60 1.99 8.23
N MET A 150 -1.60 2.12 7.34
CA MET A 150 -0.61 3.19 7.33
C MET A 150 0.16 3.28 8.67
N CYS A 151 0.36 2.14 9.34
CA CYS A 151 1.00 2.08 10.67
C CYS A 151 0.35 3.01 11.70
N VAL A 152 -0.99 2.99 11.78
CA VAL A 152 -1.76 3.88 12.66
C VAL A 152 -1.26 3.89 14.11
N GLN A 153 -0.76 2.77 14.64
CA GLN A 153 -0.19 2.68 15.98
C GLN A 153 1.07 3.53 16.13
N ARG A 154 1.93 3.56 15.09
CA ARG A 154 3.14 4.41 15.09
C ARG A 154 2.77 5.90 14.96
N ILE A 155 1.74 6.21 14.18
CA ILE A 155 1.21 7.58 14.07
C ILE A 155 0.68 8.04 15.43
N GLN A 156 -0.12 7.22 16.12
CA GLN A 156 -0.65 7.55 17.43
C GLN A 156 0.44 7.68 18.50
N SER A 157 1.47 6.84 18.46
CA SER A 157 2.65 6.96 19.34
C SER A 157 3.37 8.29 19.12
N GLY A 158 3.67 8.64 17.87
CA GLY A 158 4.32 9.92 17.55
C GLY A 158 3.49 11.14 17.98
N LYS A 159 2.18 11.07 17.81
CA LYS A 159 1.26 12.11 18.31
C LYS A 159 1.25 12.23 19.82
N LEU A 160 1.28 11.10 20.54
CA LEU A 160 1.34 11.07 21.98
C LEU A 160 2.63 11.70 22.50
N ASP A 161 3.76 11.38 21.87
CA ASP A 161 5.06 11.92 22.25
C ASP A 161 5.14 13.43 21.98
N ALA A 162 4.65 13.88 20.84
CA ALA A 162 4.54 15.30 20.51
C ALA A 162 3.62 16.05 21.50
N LYS A 163 2.48 15.44 21.85
CA LYS A 163 1.57 16.00 22.86
C LYS A 163 2.21 16.12 24.24
N LYS A 164 3.00 15.13 24.67
CA LYS A 164 3.76 15.18 25.92
C LYS A 164 4.81 16.28 25.89
N ALA A 165 5.45 16.50 24.75
CA ALA A 165 6.45 17.54 24.54
C ALA A 165 5.83 18.95 24.36
N GLY A 166 4.51 19.05 24.16
CA GLY A 166 3.82 20.32 23.86
C GLY A 166 4.16 20.91 22.48
N THR A 167 4.58 20.07 21.54
CA THR A 167 5.00 20.47 20.18
C THR A 167 4.12 19.79 19.11
N PRO A 168 4.03 20.35 17.89
CA PRO A 168 3.53 19.59 16.73
C PRO A 168 4.36 18.33 16.50
N VAL A 169 3.79 17.36 15.79
CA VAL A 169 4.53 16.14 15.39
C VAL A 169 5.65 16.55 14.42
N PRO A 170 6.94 16.35 14.76
CA PRO A 170 8.01 16.72 13.85
C PRO A 170 8.00 15.86 12.59
N ASP A 171 8.31 16.48 11.44
CA ASP A 171 8.48 15.71 10.19
C ASP A 171 9.56 14.64 10.34
N GLY A 172 9.33 13.45 9.79
CA GLY A 172 10.22 12.31 9.90
C GLY A 172 10.23 11.60 11.26
N SER A 173 9.51 12.08 12.27
CA SER A 173 9.44 11.40 13.59
C SER A 173 8.63 10.11 13.56
N VAL A 174 7.71 9.98 12.61
CA VAL A 174 6.92 8.76 12.40
C VAL A 174 7.45 8.02 11.18
N VAL A 175 7.99 6.82 11.40
CA VAL A 175 8.50 5.96 10.33
C VAL A 175 7.60 4.74 10.20
N THR A 176 7.02 4.52 9.02
CA THR A 176 6.19 3.34 8.77
C THR A 176 7.05 2.08 8.69
N ALA A 177 6.48 0.90 9.01
CA ALA A 177 7.23 -0.35 9.00
C ALA A 177 7.81 -0.70 7.61
N CYS A 178 7.11 -0.33 6.54
CA CYS A 178 7.61 -0.53 5.18
C CYS A 178 8.76 0.42 4.83
N ALA A 179 8.75 1.66 5.34
CA ALA A 179 9.85 2.60 5.15
C ALA A 179 11.09 2.16 5.94
N GLU A 180 10.90 1.71 7.19
CA GLU A 180 11.97 1.18 8.04
C GLU A 180 12.62 -0.08 7.45
N ALA A 181 11.81 -0.97 6.87
CA ALA A 181 12.28 -2.21 6.25
C ALA A 181 12.93 -2.00 4.86
N CYS A 182 12.82 -0.80 4.28
CA CYS A 182 13.32 -0.53 2.94
C CYS A 182 14.83 -0.19 2.97
N PRO A 183 15.72 -1.07 2.48
CA PRO A 183 17.16 -0.83 2.57
C PRO A 183 17.65 0.33 1.69
N THR A 184 16.85 0.71 0.69
CA THR A 184 17.15 1.81 -0.24
C THR A 184 16.54 3.14 0.19
N HIS A 185 15.80 3.17 1.31
CA HIS A 185 15.05 4.33 1.78
C HIS A 185 14.15 4.98 0.70
N ALA A 186 13.56 4.13 -0.15
CA ALA A 186 12.72 4.57 -1.27
C ALA A 186 11.29 4.95 -0.87
N ILE A 187 10.93 4.77 0.40
CA ILE A 187 9.58 5.04 0.92
C ILE A 187 9.66 6.17 1.94
N SER A 188 9.04 7.29 1.62
CA SER A 188 8.90 8.43 2.51
C SER A 188 7.48 8.49 3.08
N PHE A 189 7.36 8.96 4.32
CA PHE A 189 6.08 9.15 5.00
C PHE A 189 6.08 10.51 5.71
N GLY A 190 4.94 11.21 5.68
CA GLY A 190 4.80 12.50 6.35
C GLY A 190 3.38 13.04 6.24
N ASP A 191 3.16 14.25 6.79
CA ASP A 191 1.88 14.95 6.72
C ASP A 191 1.86 15.87 5.50
N LEU A 192 0.93 15.65 4.58
CA LEU A 192 0.74 16.49 3.37
C LEU A 192 0.17 17.88 3.69
N ASN A 193 -0.41 18.10 4.87
CA ASN A 193 -0.88 19.41 5.29
C ASN A 193 0.24 20.28 5.84
N ASP A 194 1.34 19.68 6.28
CA ASP A 194 2.53 20.44 6.65
C ASP A 194 3.30 20.86 5.39
N LYS A 195 3.31 22.16 5.12
CA LYS A 195 3.98 22.74 3.95
C LYS A 195 5.50 22.58 3.99
N SER A 196 6.07 22.38 5.19
CA SER A 196 7.51 22.20 5.39
C SER A 196 7.94 20.73 5.33
N ALA A 197 7.00 19.77 5.31
CA ALA A 197 7.31 18.36 5.29
C ALA A 197 7.97 17.92 3.98
N GLY A 198 8.98 17.06 4.09
CA GLY A 198 9.70 16.51 2.94
C GLY A 198 8.80 15.77 1.95
N VAL A 199 7.74 15.08 2.45
CA VAL A 199 6.78 14.38 1.61
C VAL A 199 5.99 15.37 0.71
N ARG A 200 5.78 16.59 1.15
CA ARG A 200 5.10 17.64 0.37
C ARG A 200 5.93 18.02 -0.87
N ALA A 201 7.22 18.28 -0.68
CA ALA A 201 8.14 18.57 -1.79
C ALA A 201 8.22 17.41 -2.79
N ILE A 202 8.17 16.16 -2.32
CA ILE A 202 8.13 14.97 -3.17
C ILE A 202 6.82 14.93 -3.98
N SER A 203 5.69 15.19 -3.34
CA SER A 203 4.37 15.13 -4.00
C SER A 203 4.17 16.20 -5.08
N GLU A 204 4.85 17.34 -4.96
CA GLU A 204 4.82 18.45 -5.92
C GLU A 204 5.86 18.33 -7.04
N ASN A 205 6.69 17.29 -6.99
CA ASN A 205 7.70 17.06 -8.02
C ASN A 205 7.06 16.61 -9.34
N ASN A 206 7.57 17.11 -10.48
CA ASN A 206 7.07 16.77 -11.82
C ASN A 206 7.15 15.28 -12.17
N ARG A 207 7.93 14.49 -11.41
CA ARG A 207 8.02 13.05 -11.56
C ARG A 207 6.99 12.28 -10.73
N ALA A 208 6.28 12.97 -9.83
CA ALA A 208 5.27 12.35 -8.98
C ALA A 208 3.99 12.07 -9.77
N TYR A 209 3.40 10.91 -9.54
CA TYR A 209 2.13 10.51 -10.14
C TYR A 209 1.34 9.61 -9.19
N HIS A 210 0.05 9.49 -9.43
CA HIS A 210 -0.82 8.55 -8.75
C HIS A 210 -1.09 7.32 -9.61
N ALA A 211 -1.11 6.15 -8.99
CA ALA A 211 -1.53 4.93 -9.69
C ALA A 211 -3.04 5.00 -9.99
N LEU A 212 -3.44 4.73 -11.24
CA LEU A 212 -4.84 4.72 -11.71
C LEU A 212 -5.55 6.05 -11.40
N GLU A 213 -4.90 7.17 -11.67
CA GLU A 213 -5.43 8.51 -11.39
C GLU A 213 -6.74 8.80 -12.13
N GLU A 214 -6.88 8.27 -13.33
CA GLU A 214 -8.03 8.41 -14.22
C GLU A 214 -9.35 7.87 -13.61
N ILE A 215 -9.27 6.97 -12.64
CA ILE A 215 -10.45 6.44 -11.94
C ILE A 215 -11.06 7.48 -10.97
N GLY A 216 -10.31 8.52 -10.59
CA GLY A 216 -10.79 9.61 -9.75
C GLY A 216 -11.00 9.27 -8.28
N VAL A 217 -10.40 8.20 -7.76
CA VAL A 217 -10.51 7.78 -6.34
C VAL A 217 -9.66 8.61 -5.39
N LYS A 218 -8.85 9.54 -5.90
CA LYS A 218 -7.97 10.46 -5.15
C LYS A 218 -7.10 9.74 -4.13
N PRO A 219 -6.11 8.95 -4.56
CA PRO A 219 -5.20 8.25 -3.66
C PRO A 219 -4.27 9.22 -2.91
N ASN A 220 -3.81 8.83 -1.73
CA ASN A 220 -2.85 9.56 -0.90
C ASN A 220 -1.42 8.98 -1.00
N ILE A 221 -1.18 8.06 -1.92
CA ILE A 221 0.15 7.52 -2.21
C ILE A 221 0.61 8.08 -3.56
N PHE A 222 1.81 8.61 -3.56
CA PHE A 222 2.51 9.11 -4.73
C PHE A 222 3.61 8.13 -5.13
N TYR A 223 3.81 7.98 -6.42
CA TYR A 223 4.91 7.23 -6.99
C TYR A 223 5.80 8.17 -7.79
N MET A 224 7.10 7.90 -7.77
CA MET A 224 8.05 8.67 -8.55
C MET A 224 8.43 7.88 -9.80
N THR A 225 8.35 8.52 -10.96
CA THR A 225 8.82 7.95 -12.23
C THR A 225 10.29 7.56 -12.12
N LYS A 226 10.62 6.33 -12.50
CA LYS A 226 11.99 5.84 -12.55
C LYS A 226 12.75 6.52 -13.67
N VAL A 227 13.84 7.18 -13.34
CA VAL A 227 14.78 7.72 -14.34
C VAL A 227 15.71 6.60 -14.79
N ARG A 228 15.90 6.45 -16.06
CA ARG A 228 16.81 5.49 -16.68
C ARG A 228 17.89 6.28 -17.42
N ASN A 229 19.14 5.88 -17.22
CA ASN A 229 20.23 6.31 -18.07
C ASN A 229 20.21 5.44 -19.33
N VAL A 230 19.57 5.93 -20.36
CA VAL A 230 19.64 5.33 -21.69
C VAL A 230 20.71 6.11 -22.44
N GLU A 231 21.68 5.44 -23.07
CA GLU A 231 22.54 6.09 -24.02
C GLU A 231 21.65 6.67 -25.14
N PRO A 232 21.84 7.94 -25.52
CA PRO A 232 21.11 8.48 -26.65
C PRO A 232 21.42 7.59 -27.86
N THR A 233 20.41 6.90 -28.36
CA THR A 233 20.51 6.20 -29.65
C THR A 233 21.05 7.20 -30.64
N LYS A 234 22.23 6.93 -31.18
CA LYS A 234 22.79 7.74 -32.26
C LYS A 234 21.74 7.79 -33.36
N ALA A 235 21.15 8.98 -33.56
CA ALA A 235 20.29 9.27 -34.68
C ALA A 235 21.03 9.08 -36.01
#